data_78b44b2d12cf41c39d84f36821826663
#
_entry.id   78b44b2d12cf41c39d84f36821826663
#
_cell.length_a   1.000
_cell.length_b   1.000
_cell.length_c   1.000
_cell.angle_alpha   90.00
_cell.angle_beta   90.00
_cell.angle_gamma   90.00
#
_symmetry.space_group_name_H-M   'P 1'
#
loop_
_entity.id
_entity.type
_entity.pdbx_description
1 polymer ?
#
loop_
_entity_poly.entity_id
_entity_poly.type
_entity_poly.pdbx_seq_one_letter_code
_entity_poly.pdbx_strand_id
1 'polypeptide(L)'
;MAPNPMVGAVLVRNSDEQILAEGWHERYGEGHAEVNCFKHFENTEYRVQNTDLSTCTLFVSLEPCSHYGKTPPCAKLIIEKGVGRVVVGMLDPNPLVAGKGVKMLRDAGIEVVVGVLENECRELNKRFLCLHEKHRPYVILKWAETADGYIDRRRCIGNCSLMIDDLHLNGALAISTPETKKIVHRMRAENMAIMVGTNTVLLDNPRLLNTHWEGRNPIRVTLDRHNRIPADARIFSDGIETIVYRERTDWPYVLSDLASRNIHSILVEGGATLLNHILETGIWDEIHVEVAPEITIGEGVAAPKIALPEAFETVDGHRLYTIVRK
;
A
#
# COMPACT_ATOMS: atom_id res chain seq x y z
N MET A 1 8.41 -4.15 2.35
CA MET A 1 9.16 -3.08 1.66
C MET A 1 9.04 -1.74 2.39
N ALA A 2 7.82 -1.23 2.57
CA ALA A 2 7.65 0.07 3.22
C ALA A 2 8.42 0.18 4.55
N PRO A 3 9.03 1.34 4.85
CA PRO A 3 8.80 2.63 4.18
C PRO A 3 9.60 2.88 2.88
N ASN A 4 10.45 1.98 2.44
CA ASN A 4 11.23 2.16 1.21
C ASN A 4 10.38 1.97 -0.05
N PRO A 5 10.75 2.63 -1.18
CA PRO A 5 10.10 2.39 -2.46
C PRO A 5 10.37 0.95 -2.96
N MET A 6 9.48 0.48 -3.81
CA MET A 6 9.67 -0.77 -4.55
C MET A 6 10.56 -0.49 -5.76
N VAL A 7 11.76 -1.05 -5.75
CA VAL A 7 12.75 -0.84 -6.81
C VAL A 7 13.20 -2.19 -7.36
N GLY A 8 13.31 -2.27 -8.67
CA GLY A 8 13.91 -3.37 -9.41
C GLY A 8 15.07 -2.88 -10.26
N ALA A 9 16.05 -3.75 -10.48
CA ALA A 9 17.19 -3.52 -11.36
C ALA A 9 17.44 -4.76 -12.24
N VAL A 10 17.72 -4.55 -13.53
CA VAL A 10 18.01 -5.63 -14.50
C VAL A 10 19.26 -5.25 -15.29
N LEU A 11 20.25 -6.13 -15.31
CA LEU A 11 21.49 -5.97 -16.07
C LEU A 11 21.40 -6.77 -17.36
N VAL A 12 21.57 -6.11 -18.49
CA VAL A 12 21.41 -6.69 -19.84
C VAL A 12 22.66 -6.47 -20.67
N ARG A 13 23.15 -7.49 -21.39
CA ARG A 13 24.19 -7.36 -22.39
C ARG A 13 23.59 -6.87 -23.71
N ASN A 14 24.15 -5.76 -24.26
CA ASN A 14 23.52 -5.09 -25.40
C ASN A 14 23.67 -5.87 -26.72
N SER A 15 24.67 -6.73 -26.87
CA SER A 15 24.97 -7.42 -28.13
C SER A 15 23.93 -8.47 -28.55
N ASP A 16 23.26 -9.07 -27.57
CA ASP A 16 22.31 -10.19 -27.75
C ASP A 16 21.06 -10.06 -26.85
N GLU A 17 20.90 -8.92 -26.17
CA GLU A 17 19.78 -8.63 -25.26
C GLU A 17 19.64 -9.65 -24.11
N GLN A 18 20.73 -10.36 -23.77
CA GLN A 18 20.74 -11.35 -22.71
C GLN A 18 20.65 -10.70 -21.34
N ILE A 19 19.66 -11.08 -20.55
CA ILE A 19 19.58 -10.74 -19.11
C ILE A 19 20.69 -11.49 -18.38
N LEU A 20 21.60 -10.74 -17.77
CA LEU A 20 22.75 -11.27 -17.03
C LEU A 20 22.44 -11.44 -15.53
N ALA A 21 21.65 -10.54 -14.97
CA ALA A 21 21.22 -10.59 -13.60
C ALA A 21 20.02 -9.68 -13.36
N GLU A 22 19.27 -9.99 -12.31
CA GLU A 22 18.18 -9.19 -11.79
C GLU A 22 18.36 -8.97 -10.29
N GLY A 23 17.81 -7.88 -9.76
CA GLY A 23 17.80 -7.59 -8.35
C GLY A 23 16.65 -6.67 -7.98
N TRP A 24 16.16 -6.80 -6.76
CA TRP A 24 15.13 -5.92 -6.22
C TRP A 24 15.44 -5.60 -4.75
N HIS A 25 14.83 -4.55 -4.24
CA HIS A 25 14.93 -4.22 -2.84
C HIS A 25 14.00 -5.16 -2.03
N GLU A 26 14.58 -6.09 -1.28
CA GLU A 26 13.82 -7.16 -0.60
C GLU A 26 13.21 -6.71 0.72
N ARG A 27 14.01 -6.07 1.58
CA ARG A 27 13.61 -5.68 2.93
C ARG A 27 14.19 -4.33 3.34
N TYR A 28 13.43 -3.61 4.16
CA TYR A 28 13.90 -2.36 4.76
C TYR A 28 15.24 -2.54 5.50
N GLY A 29 16.21 -1.71 5.16
CA GLY A 29 17.54 -1.73 5.74
C GLY A 29 18.55 -2.69 5.10
N GLU A 30 18.12 -3.47 4.10
CA GLU A 30 18.98 -4.34 3.29
C GLU A 30 19.45 -3.65 1.99
N GLY A 31 20.16 -4.41 1.14
CA GLY A 31 20.69 -3.90 -0.13
C GLY A 31 19.62 -3.34 -1.06
N HIS A 32 19.95 -2.25 -1.74
CA HIS A 32 19.11 -1.71 -2.81
C HIS A 32 19.11 -2.66 -4.02
N ALA A 33 18.17 -2.46 -4.94
CA ALA A 33 17.98 -3.30 -6.12
C ALA A 33 19.27 -3.46 -6.95
N GLU A 34 19.98 -2.36 -7.15
CA GLU A 34 21.24 -2.33 -7.91
C GLU A 34 22.33 -3.16 -7.20
N VAL A 35 22.43 -3.04 -5.87
CA VAL A 35 23.37 -3.83 -5.06
C VAL A 35 23.06 -5.33 -5.20
N ASN A 36 21.77 -5.70 -5.09
CA ASN A 36 21.34 -7.08 -5.20
C ASN A 36 21.53 -7.62 -6.63
N CYS A 37 21.26 -6.81 -7.65
CA CYS A 37 21.50 -7.16 -9.05
C CYS A 37 22.99 -7.47 -9.30
N PHE A 38 23.91 -6.62 -8.86
CA PHE A 38 25.33 -6.89 -9.00
C PHE A 38 25.81 -8.08 -8.18
N LYS A 39 25.28 -8.31 -6.98
CA LYS A 39 25.58 -9.53 -6.20
C LYS A 39 25.11 -10.79 -6.93
N HIS A 40 23.92 -10.77 -7.53
CA HIS A 40 23.44 -11.90 -8.32
C HIS A 40 24.32 -12.12 -9.54
N PHE A 41 24.68 -11.05 -10.27
CA PHE A 41 25.61 -11.13 -11.40
C PHE A 41 26.95 -11.79 -11.02
N GLU A 42 27.54 -11.44 -9.88
CA GLU A 42 28.80 -12.01 -9.39
C GLU A 42 28.73 -13.54 -9.16
N ASN A 43 27.54 -14.09 -8.97
CA ASN A 43 27.29 -15.51 -8.78
C ASN A 43 26.83 -16.24 -10.06
N THR A 44 26.80 -15.56 -11.22
CA THR A 44 26.41 -16.16 -12.51
C THR A 44 27.60 -16.63 -13.32
N GLU A 45 27.35 -17.51 -14.29
CA GLU A 45 28.35 -17.90 -15.29
C GLU A 45 28.87 -16.74 -16.14
N TYR A 46 28.07 -15.69 -16.34
CA TYR A 46 28.44 -14.49 -17.09
C TYR A 46 29.62 -13.73 -16.43
N ARG A 47 29.71 -13.76 -15.11
CA ARG A 47 30.84 -13.22 -14.35
C ARG A 47 32.09 -14.04 -14.58
N VAL A 48 31.96 -15.38 -14.61
CA VAL A 48 33.07 -16.30 -14.89
C VAL A 48 33.61 -16.12 -16.32
N GLN A 49 32.71 -15.81 -17.28
CA GLN A 49 33.03 -15.50 -18.66
C GLN A 49 33.70 -14.12 -18.84
N ASN A 50 33.91 -13.38 -17.77
CA ASN A 50 34.59 -12.09 -17.78
C ASN A 50 33.86 -11.03 -18.65
N THR A 51 32.51 -10.95 -18.54
CA THR A 51 31.68 -10.01 -19.29
C THR A 51 32.11 -8.56 -19.02
N ASP A 52 32.39 -7.80 -20.08
CA ASP A 52 32.66 -6.38 -19.98
C ASP A 52 31.37 -5.57 -19.76
N LEU A 53 31.20 -5.02 -18.56
CA LEU A 53 30.02 -4.25 -18.20
C LEU A 53 29.87 -2.91 -18.94
N SER A 54 30.96 -2.42 -19.57
CA SER A 54 30.89 -1.23 -20.44
C SER A 54 30.02 -1.46 -21.68
N THR A 55 29.79 -2.72 -22.05
CA THR A 55 28.92 -3.14 -23.16
C THR A 55 27.51 -3.49 -22.71
N CYS A 56 27.17 -3.24 -21.42
CA CYS A 56 25.91 -3.60 -20.83
C CYS A 56 25.07 -2.37 -20.49
N THR A 57 23.75 -2.59 -20.39
CA THR A 57 22.77 -1.61 -19.89
C THR A 57 22.21 -2.09 -18.58
N LEU A 58 22.19 -1.21 -17.56
CA LEU A 58 21.45 -1.42 -16.32
C LEU A 58 20.12 -0.67 -16.40
N PHE A 59 19.01 -1.40 -16.30
CA PHE A 59 17.67 -0.85 -16.17
C PHE A 59 17.31 -0.76 -14.70
N VAL A 60 16.79 0.39 -14.25
CA VAL A 60 16.32 0.59 -12.87
C VAL A 60 14.97 1.30 -12.86
N SER A 61 14.05 0.85 -12.05
CA SER A 61 12.69 1.43 -12.00
C SER A 61 12.64 2.80 -11.31
N LEU A 62 13.65 3.13 -10.48
CA LEU A 62 13.78 4.41 -9.77
C LEU A 62 15.21 4.91 -9.87
N GLU A 63 15.39 6.22 -9.87
CA GLU A 63 16.68 6.88 -9.88
C GLU A 63 17.65 6.31 -8.83
N PRO A 64 18.88 5.88 -9.22
CA PRO A 64 19.89 5.41 -8.27
C PRO A 64 20.24 6.48 -7.25
N CYS A 65 20.25 6.12 -5.97
CA CYS A 65 20.53 7.06 -4.90
C CYS A 65 21.94 7.67 -5.01
N SER A 66 22.05 8.97 -4.64
CA SER A 66 23.29 9.76 -4.73
C SER A 66 23.89 10.13 -3.38
N HIS A 67 23.20 9.86 -2.26
CA HIS A 67 23.65 10.23 -0.92
C HIS A 67 24.22 9.04 -0.16
N TYR A 68 25.18 9.31 0.72
CA TYR A 68 25.72 8.32 1.64
C TYR A 68 24.71 8.09 2.78
N GLY A 69 24.22 6.86 2.88
CA GLY A 69 23.44 6.35 4.00
C GLY A 69 24.29 5.40 4.85
N LYS A 70 23.74 4.22 5.17
CA LYS A 70 24.49 3.12 5.80
C LYS A 70 25.50 2.48 4.84
N THR A 71 25.26 2.61 3.53
CA THR A 71 26.10 2.10 2.43
C THR A 71 26.42 3.23 1.45
N PRO A 72 27.48 3.08 0.62
CA PRO A 72 27.76 4.00 -0.48
C PRO A 72 26.55 4.12 -1.42
N PRO A 73 26.38 5.27 -2.10
CA PRO A 73 25.26 5.47 -3.02
C PRO A 73 25.31 4.52 -4.22
N CYS A 74 24.13 4.06 -4.68
CA CYS A 74 24.02 3.16 -5.83
C CYS A 74 24.61 3.77 -7.11
N ALA A 75 24.48 5.08 -7.34
CA ALA A 75 25.11 5.76 -8.46
C ALA A 75 26.64 5.57 -8.46
N LYS A 76 27.28 5.66 -7.28
CA LYS A 76 28.72 5.39 -7.17
C LYS A 76 29.07 3.94 -7.46
N LEU A 77 28.28 2.99 -6.93
CA LEU A 77 28.47 1.56 -7.22
C LEU A 77 28.38 1.27 -8.73
N ILE A 78 27.40 1.84 -9.43
CA ILE A 78 27.24 1.68 -10.88
C ILE A 78 28.49 2.19 -11.64
N ILE A 79 29.03 3.35 -11.24
CA ILE A 79 30.25 3.93 -11.80
C ILE A 79 31.46 2.98 -11.56
N GLU A 80 31.62 2.50 -10.33
CA GLU A 80 32.72 1.58 -9.96
C GLU A 80 32.65 0.25 -10.72
N LYS A 81 31.44 -0.22 -11.04
CA LYS A 81 31.21 -1.43 -11.85
C LYS A 81 31.50 -1.21 -13.34
N GLY A 82 31.56 0.04 -13.81
CA GLY A 82 31.89 0.37 -15.20
C GLY A 82 30.76 0.06 -16.18
N VAL A 83 29.50 0.17 -15.80
CA VAL A 83 28.33 -0.03 -16.68
C VAL A 83 28.32 1.05 -17.76
N GLY A 84 28.14 0.68 -19.04
CA GLY A 84 28.19 1.63 -20.16
C GLY A 84 26.92 2.50 -20.28
N ARG A 85 25.76 1.98 -19.93
CA ARG A 85 24.48 2.68 -20.06
C ARG A 85 23.55 2.38 -18.88
N VAL A 86 22.78 3.39 -18.46
CA VAL A 86 21.74 3.24 -17.44
C VAL A 86 20.40 3.76 -17.96
N VAL A 87 19.36 2.97 -17.83
CA VAL A 87 17.97 3.34 -18.15
C VAL A 87 17.19 3.45 -16.84
N VAL A 88 16.66 4.63 -16.57
CA VAL A 88 15.93 4.96 -15.35
C VAL A 88 14.46 5.11 -15.67
N GLY A 89 13.58 4.40 -14.97
CA GLY A 89 12.14 4.47 -15.13
C GLY A 89 11.60 5.84 -14.70
N MET A 90 11.86 6.24 -13.47
CA MET A 90 11.42 7.53 -12.94
C MET A 90 12.49 8.18 -12.05
N LEU A 91 12.46 9.51 -11.95
CA LEU A 91 13.29 10.24 -10.99
C LEU A 91 12.78 10.07 -9.55
N ASP A 92 13.67 10.26 -8.56
CA ASP A 92 13.27 10.29 -7.16
C ASP A 92 12.34 11.49 -6.91
N PRO A 93 11.18 11.31 -6.26
CA PRO A 93 10.23 12.40 -6.00
C PRO A 93 10.73 13.42 -4.98
N ASN A 94 11.76 13.07 -4.18
CA ASN A 94 12.32 13.97 -3.19
C ASN A 94 13.15 15.07 -3.87
N PRO A 95 12.75 16.36 -3.79
CA PRO A 95 13.47 17.46 -4.45
C PRO A 95 14.94 17.59 -4.04
N LEU A 96 15.29 17.09 -2.84
CA LEU A 96 16.67 17.08 -2.36
C LEU A 96 17.54 16.02 -3.04
N VAL A 97 16.94 15.05 -3.72
CA VAL A 97 17.61 13.90 -4.35
C VAL A 97 17.41 13.92 -5.86
N ALA A 98 16.25 14.35 -6.33
CA ALA A 98 15.83 14.33 -7.73
C ALA A 98 16.92 14.82 -8.70
N GLY A 99 17.28 13.97 -9.67
CA GLY A 99 18.27 14.24 -10.71
C GLY A 99 19.74 14.17 -10.28
N LYS A 100 20.04 14.05 -8.98
CA LYS A 100 21.45 14.02 -8.51
C LYS A 100 22.15 12.71 -8.84
N GLY A 101 21.45 11.59 -8.73
CA GLY A 101 21.98 10.27 -9.13
C GLY A 101 22.23 10.21 -10.62
N VAL A 102 21.27 10.66 -11.43
CA VAL A 102 21.40 10.78 -12.88
C VAL A 102 22.56 11.70 -13.27
N LYS A 103 22.67 12.86 -12.62
CA LYS A 103 23.79 13.79 -12.86
C LYS A 103 25.13 13.13 -12.57
N MET A 104 25.26 12.45 -11.44
CA MET A 104 26.50 11.78 -11.02
C MET A 104 26.93 10.71 -12.03
N LEU A 105 25.99 9.94 -12.59
CA LEU A 105 26.26 8.96 -13.64
C LEU A 105 26.73 9.62 -14.95
N ARG A 106 26.05 10.70 -15.37
CA ARG A 106 26.41 11.45 -16.59
C ARG A 106 27.78 12.15 -16.47
N ASP A 107 28.06 12.73 -15.31
CA ASP A 107 29.37 13.36 -15.03
C ASP A 107 30.52 12.35 -15.08
N ALA A 108 30.25 11.06 -14.82
CA ALA A 108 31.19 9.97 -14.95
C ALA A 108 31.29 9.37 -16.38
N GLY A 109 30.57 9.96 -17.36
CA GLY A 109 30.61 9.53 -18.76
C GLY A 109 29.67 8.38 -19.11
N ILE A 110 28.76 7.98 -18.21
CA ILE A 110 27.74 6.94 -18.45
C ILE A 110 26.59 7.54 -19.25
N GLU A 111 26.15 6.86 -20.31
CA GLU A 111 24.91 7.22 -21.01
C GLU A 111 23.72 6.97 -20.10
N VAL A 112 22.85 8.00 -19.88
CA VAL A 112 21.66 7.86 -19.05
C VAL A 112 20.41 8.32 -19.76
N VAL A 113 19.46 7.39 -19.93
CA VAL A 113 18.10 7.63 -20.43
C VAL A 113 17.13 7.62 -19.25
N VAL A 114 16.20 8.56 -19.19
CA VAL A 114 15.21 8.69 -18.11
C VAL A 114 13.80 8.71 -18.68
N GLY A 115 12.83 8.19 -17.92
CA GLY A 115 11.41 8.22 -18.25
C GLY A 115 10.92 7.02 -19.05
N VAL A 116 11.67 5.92 -19.07
CA VAL A 116 11.22 4.68 -19.74
C VAL A 116 10.25 3.93 -18.83
N LEU A 117 9.02 3.68 -19.31
CA LEU A 117 7.92 3.11 -18.52
C LEU A 117 7.65 3.92 -17.24
N GLU A 118 7.70 5.25 -17.33
CA GLU A 118 7.58 6.13 -16.16
C GLU A 118 6.23 5.93 -15.44
N ASN A 119 5.13 5.80 -16.20
CA ASN A 119 3.80 5.63 -15.60
C ASN A 119 3.70 4.33 -14.80
N GLU A 120 4.26 3.24 -15.30
CA GLU A 120 4.30 1.93 -14.64
C GLU A 120 5.17 1.98 -13.38
N CYS A 121 6.32 2.66 -13.45
CA CYS A 121 7.20 2.87 -12.31
C CYS A 121 6.53 3.74 -11.23
N ARG A 122 5.78 4.75 -11.63
CA ARG A 122 4.99 5.60 -10.72
C ARG A 122 3.85 4.81 -10.07
N GLU A 123 3.11 3.99 -10.85
CA GLU A 123 2.04 3.15 -10.30
C GLU A 123 2.59 2.14 -9.28
N LEU A 124 3.72 1.50 -9.57
CA LEU A 124 4.43 0.63 -8.62
C LEU A 124 4.72 1.33 -7.29
N ASN A 125 5.07 2.62 -7.33
CA ASN A 125 5.50 3.42 -6.19
C ASN A 125 4.45 4.44 -5.71
N LYS A 126 3.17 4.33 -6.10
CA LYS A 126 2.11 5.31 -5.81
C LYS A 126 1.98 5.68 -4.33
N ARG A 127 2.18 4.72 -3.41
CA ARG A 127 2.13 4.97 -1.95
C ARG A 127 3.31 5.82 -1.48
N PHE A 128 4.51 5.51 -1.97
CA PHE A 128 5.72 6.28 -1.69
C PHE A 128 5.63 7.69 -2.28
N LEU A 129 5.21 7.80 -3.55
CA LEU A 129 5.02 9.07 -4.24
C LEU A 129 4.00 9.96 -3.53
N CYS A 130 2.86 9.41 -3.09
CA CYS A 130 1.84 10.17 -2.41
C CYS A 130 2.38 10.85 -1.14
N LEU A 131 3.20 10.15 -0.34
CA LEU A 131 3.82 10.75 0.83
C LEU A 131 4.75 11.92 0.48
N HIS A 132 5.60 11.75 -0.52
CA HIS A 132 6.60 12.76 -0.89
C HIS A 132 6.02 13.93 -1.68
N GLU A 133 5.05 13.69 -2.55
CA GLU A 133 4.44 14.72 -3.42
C GLU A 133 3.24 15.42 -2.76
N LYS A 134 2.42 14.67 -2.00
CA LYS A 134 1.18 15.20 -1.38
C LYS A 134 1.29 15.38 0.14
N HIS A 135 2.42 15.00 0.75
CA HIS A 135 2.71 15.08 2.19
C HIS A 135 1.64 14.41 3.06
N ARG A 136 1.05 13.32 2.58
CA ARG A 136 0.07 12.50 3.28
C ARG A 136 0.18 11.03 2.85
N PRO A 137 -0.32 10.08 3.67
CA PRO A 137 -0.49 8.70 3.24
C PRO A 137 -1.37 8.58 1.99
N TYR A 138 -1.13 7.54 1.20
CA TYR A 138 -2.05 7.05 0.18
C TYR A 138 -3.25 6.42 0.86
N VAL A 139 -4.46 6.91 0.59
CA VAL A 139 -5.70 6.54 1.27
C VAL A 139 -6.50 5.57 0.41
N ILE A 140 -6.72 4.37 0.94
CA ILE A 140 -7.54 3.34 0.30
C ILE A 140 -8.80 3.13 1.15
N LEU A 141 -9.96 3.27 0.54
CA LEU A 141 -11.25 2.94 1.17
C LEU A 141 -11.67 1.54 0.71
N LYS A 142 -12.15 0.71 1.64
CA LYS A 142 -12.65 -0.64 1.30
C LYS A 142 -13.89 -0.97 2.10
N TRP A 143 -14.90 -1.48 1.42
CA TRP A 143 -16.06 -2.11 2.07
C TRP A 143 -16.60 -3.27 1.24
N ALA A 144 -17.43 -4.08 1.87
CA ALA A 144 -18.26 -5.06 1.21
C ALA A 144 -19.72 -4.68 1.42
N GLU A 145 -20.56 -4.90 0.42
CA GLU A 145 -21.99 -4.60 0.49
C GLU A 145 -22.84 -5.71 -0.12
N THR A 146 -24.08 -5.79 0.33
CA THR A 146 -25.12 -6.67 -0.20
C THR A 146 -25.60 -6.18 -1.57
N ALA A 147 -26.37 -6.99 -2.29
CA ALA A 147 -26.97 -6.63 -3.57
C ALA A 147 -27.90 -5.41 -3.48
N ASP A 148 -28.52 -5.21 -2.32
CA ASP A 148 -29.41 -4.08 -2.01
C ASP A 148 -28.73 -2.92 -1.28
N GLY A 149 -27.34 -2.90 -1.24
CA GLY A 149 -26.55 -1.74 -0.85
C GLY A 149 -26.38 -1.52 0.65
N TYR A 150 -26.24 -2.60 1.44
CA TYR A 150 -25.98 -2.51 2.88
C TYR A 150 -24.64 -3.14 3.23
N ILE A 151 -23.91 -2.52 4.18
CA ILE A 151 -22.64 -3.04 4.70
C ILE A 151 -22.79 -3.87 5.96
N ASP A 152 -23.88 -3.74 6.67
CA ASP A 152 -24.20 -4.48 7.88
C ASP A 152 -25.70 -4.36 8.25
N ARG A 153 -26.15 -5.22 9.15
CA ARG A 153 -27.43 -5.05 9.85
C ARG A 153 -27.37 -3.89 10.82
N ARG A 154 -28.54 -3.35 11.21
CA ARG A 154 -28.59 -2.40 12.32
C ARG A 154 -28.33 -3.15 13.62
N ARG A 155 -27.26 -2.77 14.31
CA ARG A 155 -26.86 -3.32 15.61
C ARG A 155 -26.77 -2.20 16.64
N CYS A 156 -27.08 -2.53 17.89
CA CYS A 156 -27.01 -1.60 19.01
C CYS A 156 -25.68 -1.75 19.76
N ILE A 157 -25.16 -0.63 20.28
CA ILE A 157 -24.03 -0.62 21.20
C ILE A 157 -24.60 -0.64 22.62
N GLY A 158 -24.31 -1.68 23.41
CA GLY A 158 -24.82 -1.88 24.77
C GLY A 158 -26.14 -2.67 24.81
N ASN A 159 -26.76 -2.75 26.01
CA ASN A 159 -28.04 -3.45 26.23
C ASN A 159 -29.19 -2.66 25.63
N CYS A 160 -29.41 -2.72 24.35
CA CYS A 160 -30.61 -2.21 23.73
C CYS A 160 -31.73 -3.26 23.88
N SER A 161 -32.69 -2.98 24.72
CA SER A 161 -33.94 -3.76 24.83
C SER A 161 -34.91 -3.45 23.66
N LEU A 162 -34.41 -3.54 22.43
CA LEU A 162 -35.31 -3.59 21.28
C LEU A 162 -35.66 -5.05 21.06
N MET A 163 -36.86 -5.40 21.59
CA MET A 163 -37.57 -6.61 21.21
C MET A 163 -37.83 -6.54 19.70
N ILE A 164 -37.01 -7.18 18.93
CA ILE A 164 -37.36 -7.64 17.59
C ILE A 164 -37.34 -9.16 17.71
N ASP A 165 -38.53 -9.71 17.55
CA ASP A 165 -38.79 -11.15 17.56
C ASP A 165 -37.81 -11.88 16.65
N ASP A 166 -37.29 -12.99 17.18
CA ASP A 166 -36.65 -14.07 16.46
C ASP A 166 -35.53 -13.72 15.49
N LEU A 167 -34.33 -13.53 15.99
CA LEU A 167 -33.11 -14.27 15.63
C LEU A 167 -31.95 -13.67 16.42
N HIS A 168 -31.23 -14.48 17.15
CA HIS A 168 -29.97 -14.14 17.84
C HIS A 168 -28.84 -13.79 16.82
N LEU A 169 -29.01 -12.70 16.07
CA LEU A 169 -28.01 -12.22 15.12
C LEU A 169 -27.16 -11.09 15.76
N ASN A 170 -26.51 -11.43 16.88
CA ASN A 170 -25.59 -10.51 17.58
C ASN A 170 -24.26 -10.29 16.86
N GLY A 171 -24.04 -10.92 15.69
CA GLY A 171 -22.80 -10.82 14.92
C GLY A 171 -22.88 -9.86 13.73
N ALA A 172 -21.72 -9.42 13.25
CA ALA A 172 -21.60 -8.71 11.99
C ALA A 172 -22.16 -9.54 10.82
N LEU A 173 -22.73 -8.88 9.83
CA LEU A 173 -23.15 -9.54 8.60
C LEU A 173 -21.93 -10.10 7.87
N ALA A 174 -21.90 -11.41 7.64
CA ALA A 174 -20.85 -12.06 6.88
C ALA A 174 -21.15 -11.89 5.38
N ILE A 175 -20.60 -10.86 4.75
CA ILE A 175 -20.75 -10.60 3.32
C ILE A 175 -19.63 -11.33 2.55
N SER A 176 -18.37 -11.10 2.91
CA SER A 176 -17.21 -11.62 2.15
C SER A 176 -17.05 -13.14 2.27
N THR A 177 -16.74 -13.77 1.15
CA THR A 177 -16.39 -15.21 1.06
C THR A 177 -14.97 -15.49 1.60
N PRO A 178 -14.58 -16.76 1.80
CA PRO A 178 -13.19 -17.07 2.15
C PRO A 178 -12.17 -16.55 1.14
N GLU A 179 -12.47 -16.57 -0.17
CA GLU A 179 -11.57 -16.12 -1.23
C GLU A 179 -11.45 -14.58 -1.24
N THR A 180 -12.56 -13.85 -1.15
CA THR A 180 -12.52 -12.38 -1.08
C THR A 180 -11.88 -11.89 0.22
N LYS A 181 -12.00 -12.63 1.34
CA LYS A 181 -11.25 -12.36 2.58
C LYS A 181 -9.74 -12.45 2.39
N LYS A 182 -9.24 -13.39 1.59
CA LYS A 182 -7.79 -13.46 1.28
C LYS A 182 -7.31 -12.18 0.60
N ILE A 183 -8.12 -11.62 -0.33
CA ILE A 183 -7.81 -10.34 -0.99
C ILE A 183 -7.72 -9.20 0.04
N VAL A 184 -8.68 -9.11 0.97
CA VAL A 184 -8.66 -8.12 2.05
C VAL A 184 -7.41 -8.28 2.91
N HIS A 185 -7.03 -9.50 3.26
CA HIS A 185 -5.83 -9.76 4.06
C HIS A 185 -4.53 -9.43 3.29
N ARG A 186 -4.51 -9.63 1.96
CA ARG A 186 -3.43 -9.14 1.11
C ARG A 186 -3.35 -7.62 1.17
N MET A 187 -4.46 -6.91 1.03
CA MET A 187 -4.49 -5.45 1.17
C MET A 187 -3.98 -4.98 2.53
N ARG A 188 -4.31 -5.68 3.62
CA ARG A 188 -3.76 -5.40 4.97
C ARG A 188 -2.25 -5.58 5.02
N ALA A 189 -1.71 -6.64 4.42
CA ALA A 189 -0.27 -6.89 4.35
C ALA A 189 0.49 -5.84 3.51
N GLU A 190 -0.14 -5.34 2.46
CA GLU A 190 0.42 -4.34 1.54
C GLU A 190 0.37 -2.90 2.08
N ASN A 191 -0.44 -2.62 3.10
CA ASN A 191 -0.60 -1.29 3.66
C ASN A 191 0.07 -1.14 5.04
N MET A 192 0.61 0.05 5.33
CA MET A 192 1.30 0.31 6.60
C MET A 192 0.34 0.46 7.76
N ALA A 193 -0.83 1.04 7.52
CA ALA A 193 -1.84 1.24 8.54
C ALA A 193 -3.23 0.74 8.09
N ILE A 194 -4.06 0.37 9.06
CA ILE A 194 -5.47 0.04 8.89
C ILE A 194 -6.31 0.90 9.82
N MET A 195 -7.42 1.45 9.32
CA MET A 195 -8.31 2.32 10.11
C MET A 195 -9.73 1.81 10.10
N VAL A 196 -10.36 1.88 11.28
CA VAL A 196 -11.81 1.68 11.47
C VAL A 196 -12.36 2.75 12.39
N GLY A 197 -13.65 3.02 12.28
CA GLY A 197 -14.35 3.95 13.18
C GLY A 197 -14.59 3.37 14.58
N THR A 198 -14.83 4.23 15.56
CA THR A 198 -15.15 3.87 16.95
C THR A 198 -16.27 2.85 17.05
N ASN A 199 -17.35 3.04 16.30
CA ASN A 199 -18.50 2.12 16.36
C ASN A 199 -18.15 0.71 15.85
N THR A 200 -17.29 0.58 14.87
CA THR A 200 -16.79 -0.71 14.40
C THR A 200 -15.99 -1.42 15.51
N VAL A 201 -15.15 -0.68 16.24
CA VAL A 201 -14.45 -1.26 17.40
C VAL A 201 -15.41 -1.75 18.46
N LEU A 202 -16.43 -0.95 18.78
CA LEU A 202 -17.41 -1.27 19.83
C LEU A 202 -18.35 -2.43 19.47
N LEU A 203 -18.74 -2.55 18.19
CA LEU A 203 -19.69 -3.56 17.71
C LEU A 203 -19.02 -4.89 17.39
N ASP A 204 -17.82 -4.85 16.80
CA ASP A 204 -17.15 -6.05 16.26
C ASP A 204 -15.99 -6.51 17.13
N ASN A 205 -15.47 -5.62 17.98
CA ASN A 205 -14.25 -5.85 18.78
C ASN A 205 -13.14 -6.53 17.94
N PRO A 206 -12.74 -5.96 16.79
CA PRO A 206 -11.90 -6.65 15.83
C PRO A 206 -10.44 -6.65 16.27
N ARG A 207 -9.67 -7.63 15.80
CA ARG A 207 -8.20 -7.63 15.94
C ARG A 207 -7.49 -6.86 14.82
N LEU A 208 -8.11 -6.72 13.65
CA LEU A 208 -7.54 -6.09 12.45
C LEU A 208 -6.19 -6.68 12.02
N LEU A 209 -6.03 -7.98 12.18
CA LEU A 209 -4.81 -8.72 11.83
C LEU A 209 -4.82 -9.15 10.37
N ASN A 210 -3.63 -9.41 9.85
CA ASN A 210 -3.41 -10.15 8.62
C ASN A 210 -3.19 -11.63 8.96
N THR A 211 -4.23 -12.46 8.88
CA THR A 211 -4.20 -13.89 9.26
C THR A 211 -4.35 -14.85 8.08
N HIS A 212 -4.73 -14.36 6.90
CA HIS A 212 -4.99 -15.20 5.71
C HIS A 212 -4.07 -14.86 4.53
N TRP A 213 -3.01 -14.09 4.76
CA TRP A 213 -2.00 -13.73 3.76
C TRP A 213 -0.63 -13.61 4.42
N GLU A 214 0.43 -13.97 3.70
CA GLU A 214 1.79 -13.75 4.18
C GLU A 214 2.12 -12.25 4.22
N GLY A 215 2.79 -11.82 5.27
CA GLY A 215 3.22 -10.43 5.42
C GLY A 215 3.00 -9.90 6.84
N ARG A 216 3.33 -8.63 7.03
CA ARG A 216 3.22 -7.94 8.31
C ARG A 216 1.78 -7.57 8.64
N ASN A 217 1.49 -7.41 9.93
CA ASN A 217 0.28 -6.75 10.37
C ASN A 217 0.40 -5.23 10.22
N PRO A 218 -0.64 -4.52 9.79
CA PRO A 218 -0.66 -3.06 9.75
C PRO A 218 -0.75 -2.45 11.16
N ILE A 219 -0.24 -1.22 11.30
CA ILE A 219 -0.49 -0.35 12.45
C ILE A 219 -1.99 -0.03 12.49
N ARG A 220 -2.60 -0.16 13.65
CA ARG A 220 -4.04 0.13 13.80
C ARG A 220 -4.27 1.61 14.06
N VAL A 221 -5.31 2.14 13.47
CA VAL A 221 -5.72 3.54 13.64
C VAL A 221 -7.21 3.58 13.93
N THR A 222 -7.61 4.35 14.93
CA THR A 222 -9.04 4.59 15.21
C THR A 222 -9.26 5.98 15.77
N LEU A 223 -10.51 6.47 15.63
CA LEU A 223 -10.96 7.72 16.24
C LEU A 223 -11.76 7.38 17.49
N ASP A 224 -11.50 8.07 18.61
CA ASP A 224 -12.27 7.87 19.84
C ASP A 224 -12.46 9.18 20.61
N ARG A 225 -13.12 10.14 19.96
CA ARG A 225 -13.35 11.49 20.49
C ARG A 225 -13.96 11.52 21.90
N HIS A 226 -14.75 10.53 22.24
CA HIS A 226 -15.51 10.48 23.49
C HIS A 226 -14.99 9.41 24.46
N ASN A 227 -13.81 8.86 24.20
CA ASN A 227 -13.17 7.83 25.03
C ASN A 227 -14.10 6.65 25.36
N ARG A 228 -14.79 6.14 24.32
CA ARG A 228 -15.77 5.05 24.45
C ARG A 228 -15.18 3.65 24.28
N ILE A 229 -13.99 3.53 23.66
CA ILE A 229 -13.37 2.24 23.41
C ILE A 229 -12.82 1.69 24.73
N PRO A 230 -13.27 0.50 25.17
CA PRO A 230 -12.77 -0.12 26.40
C PRO A 230 -11.26 -0.41 26.33
N ALA A 231 -10.58 -0.31 27.45
CA ALA A 231 -9.14 -0.57 27.53
C ALA A 231 -8.76 -2.04 27.24
N ASP A 232 -9.70 -2.96 27.41
CA ASP A 232 -9.58 -4.39 27.10
C ASP A 232 -10.02 -4.75 25.67
N ALA A 233 -10.33 -3.77 24.82
CA ALA A 233 -10.68 -4.01 23.43
C ALA A 233 -9.54 -4.78 22.70
N ARG A 234 -9.93 -5.75 21.86
CA ARG A 234 -8.98 -6.65 21.20
C ARG A 234 -7.93 -5.96 20.33
N ILE A 235 -8.19 -4.73 19.88
CA ILE A 235 -7.20 -3.92 19.18
C ILE A 235 -6.00 -3.51 20.04
N PHE A 236 -6.06 -3.68 21.37
CA PHE A 236 -4.97 -3.38 22.32
C PHE A 236 -4.29 -4.63 22.89
N SER A 237 -4.79 -5.84 22.57
CA SER A 237 -4.48 -7.06 23.33
C SER A 237 -3.24 -7.84 22.88
N ASP A 238 -2.55 -7.46 21.79
CA ASP A 238 -1.53 -8.29 21.16
C ASP A 238 -0.17 -7.59 20.90
N GLY A 239 0.01 -6.39 21.44
CA GLY A 239 1.26 -5.64 21.34
C GLY A 239 1.51 -4.95 20.00
N ILE A 240 0.61 -5.09 19.01
CA ILE A 240 0.70 -4.33 17.76
C ILE A 240 0.30 -2.89 18.03
N GLU A 241 1.07 -1.94 17.50
CA GLU A 241 0.83 -0.52 17.68
C GLU A 241 -0.60 -0.14 17.26
N THR A 242 -1.27 0.61 18.14
CA THR A 242 -2.61 1.18 17.90
C THR A 242 -2.59 2.67 18.19
N ILE A 243 -2.82 3.48 17.16
CA ILE A 243 -2.92 4.94 17.24
C ILE A 243 -4.38 5.31 17.45
N VAL A 244 -4.68 6.00 18.54
CA VAL A 244 -6.05 6.45 18.88
C VAL A 244 -6.11 7.97 18.90
N TYR A 245 -6.86 8.55 17.96
CA TYR A 245 -7.10 10.00 17.92
C TYR A 245 -8.31 10.35 18.77
N ARG A 246 -8.13 11.21 19.80
CA ARG A 246 -9.18 11.63 20.74
C ARG A 246 -9.50 13.11 20.64
N GLU A 247 -8.50 13.98 20.77
CA GLU A 247 -8.68 15.42 20.81
C GLU A 247 -8.89 16.02 19.42
N ARG A 248 -8.06 15.65 18.48
CA ARG A 248 -8.12 16.09 17.08
C ARG A 248 -8.41 14.91 16.19
N THR A 249 -9.58 14.94 15.56
CA THR A 249 -10.10 13.83 14.73
C THR A 249 -10.46 14.29 13.31
N ASP A 250 -10.11 15.53 12.95
CA ASP A 250 -10.28 16.03 11.60
C ASP A 250 -9.34 15.29 10.63
N TRP A 251 -9.86 14.95 9.48
CA TRP A 251 -9.16 14.07 8.53
C TRP A 251 -7.82 14.63 8.04
N PRO A 252 -7.68 15.93 7.69
CA PRO A 252 -6.38 16.50 7.32
C PRO A 252 -5.33 16.38 8.43
N TYR A 253 -5.71 16.59 9.70
CA TYR A 253 -4.79 16.43 10.82
C TYR A 253 -4.33 14.98 10.99
N VAL A 254 -5.27 14.03 10.95
CA VAL A 254 -4.95 12.58 11.04
C VAL A 254 -3.94 12.19 9.96
N LEU A 255 -4.16 12.61 8.72
CA LEU A 255 -3.25 12.32 7.62
C LEU A 255 -1.88 12.97 7.80
N SER A 256 -1.82 14.23 8.26
CA SER A 256 -0.57 14.93 8.53
C SER A 256 0.24 14.26 9.66
N ASP A 257 -0.41 13.84 10.74
CA ASP A 257 0.25 13.12 11.83
C ASP A 257 0.77 11.75 11.37
N LEU A 258 -0.02 11.00 10.61
CA LEU A 258 0.41 9.73 10.03
C LEU A 258 1.62 9.91 9.08
N ALA A 259 1.62 10.96 8.26
CA ALA A 259 2.76 11.30 7.41
C ALA A 259 4.02 11.62 8.23
N SER A 260 3.88 12.38 9.32
CA SER A 260 5.00 12.71 10.22
C SER A 260 5.62 11.47 10.88
N ARG A 261 4.84 10.40 11.03
CA ARG A 261 5.28 9.07 11.49
C ARG A 261 5.83 8.19 10.37
N ASN A 262 6.02 8.73 9.16
CA ASN A 262 6.48 8.00 7.99
C ASN A 262 5.56 6.84 7.57
N ILE A 263 4.25 6.98 7.78
CA ILE A 263 3.23 6.03 7.33
C ILE A 263 2.79 6.41 5.92
N HIS A 264 3.13 5.58 4.93
CA HIS A 264 2.94 5.88 3.51
C HIS A 264 1.55 5.51 2.98
N SER A 265 0.84 4.61 3.65
CA SER A 265 -0.48 4.17 3.21
C SER A 265 -1.38 3.79 4.37
N ILE A 266 -2.68 4.02 4.18
CA ILE A 266 -3.73 3.65 5.12
C ILE A 266 -4.89 2.99 4.39
N LEU A 267 -5.28 1.79 4.84
CA LEU A 267 -6.47 1.07 4.42
C LEU A 267 -7.61 1.38 5.41
N VAL A 268 -8.69 1.98 4.94
CA VAL A 268 -9.87 2.28 5.77
C VAL A 268 -10.95 1.24 5.48
N GLU A 269 -11.23 0.38 6.47
CA GLU A 269 -12.16 -0.76 6.32
C GLU A 269 -13.55 -0.51 6.92
N GLY A 270 -13.89 0.70 7.29
CA GLY A 270 -15.25 0.88 7.72
C GLY A 270 -15.46 1.67 9.00
N GLY A 271 -16.63 1.68 9.50
CA GLY A 271 -18.00 1.82 9.29
C GLY A 271 -18.44 2.92 8.34
N ALA A 272 -19.71 2.86 7.95
CA ALA A 272 -20.30 3.77 6.98
C ALA A 272 -20.07 5.24 7.28
N THR A 273 -20.20 5.66 8.53
CA THR A 273 -20.00 7.07 8.94
C THR A 273 -18.59 7.56 8.64
N LEU A 274 -17.56 6.76 8.92
CA LEU A 274 -16.18 7.14 8.64
C LEU A 274 -15.91 7.18 7.13
N LEU A 275 -16.37 6.16 6.40
CA LEU A 275 -16.21 6.09 4.94
C LEU A 275 -16.90 7.28 4.25
N ASN A 276 -18.15 7.59 4.60
CA ASN A 276 -18.87 8.72 4.04
C ASN A 276 -18.16 10.05 4.35
N HIS A 277 -17.70 10.24 5.58
CA HIS A 277 -16.98 11.45 5.97
C HIS A 277 -15.70 11.63 5.12
N ILE A 278 -14.92 10.58 4.90
CA ILE A 278 -13.70 10.64 4.07
C ILE A 278 -14.06 10.92 2.60
N LEU A 279 -15.12 10.29 2.08
CA LEU A 279 -15.61 10.56 0.72
C LEU A 279 -16.01 12.03 0.53
N GLU A 280 -16.71 12.61 1.50
CA GLU A 280 -17.11 14.03 1.49
C GLU A 280 -15.92 14.98 1.47
N THR A 281 -14.83 14.66 2.18
CA THR A 281 -13.60 15.47 2.14
C THR A 281 -12.92 15.44 0.79
N GLY A 282 -13.18 14.40 -0.01
CA GLY A 282 -12.49 14.14 -1.27
C GLY A 282 -11.01 13.80 -1.11
N ILE A 283 -10.49 13.53 0.10
CA ILE A 283 -9.08 13.18 0.34
C ILE A 283 -8.95 11.66 0.46
N TRP A 284 -9.00 11.00 -0.66
CA TRP A 284 -8.77 9.57 -0.86
C TRP A 284 -8.13 9.35 -2.24
N ASP A 285 -7.49 8.21 -2.47
CA ASP A 285 -6.79 7.90 -3.71
C ASP A 285 -7.38 6.67 -4.41
N GLU A 286 -7.88 5.67 -3.66
CA GLU A 286 -8.36 4.42 -4.22
C GLU A 286 -9.57 3.90 -3.42
N ILE A 287 -10.53 3.27 -4.09
CA ILE A 287 -11.69 2.64 -3.47
C ILE A 287 -11.83 1.21 -4.00
N HIS A 288 -12.06 0.28 -3.08
CA HIS A 288 -12.40 -1.10 -3.38
C HIS A 288 -13.77 -1.45 -2.82
N VAL A 289 -14.68 -1.86 -3.69
CA VAL A 289 -16.03 -2.29 -3.31
C VAL A 289 -16.21 -3.74 -3.68
N GLU A 290 -16.61 -4.55 -2.72
CA GLU A 290 -17.08 -5.90 -2.92
C GLU A 290 -18.59 -5.92 -2.87
N VAL A 291 -19.26 -6.38 -3.92
CA VAL A 291 -20.72 -6.57 -3.97
C VAL A 291 -21.03 -8.05 -3.99
N ALA A 292 -21.82 -8.51 -3.00
CA ALA A 292 -22.33 -9.88 -2.93
C ALA A 292 -23.73 -9.93 -3.59
N PRO A 293 -23.85 -10.40 -4.84
CA PRO A 293 -25.11 -10.31 -5.59
C PRO A 293 -26.21 -11.24 -5.06
N GLU A 294 -25.84 -12.27 -4.29
CA GLU A 294 -26.76 -13.26 -3.71
C GLU A 294 -27.28 -12.88 -2.31
N ILE A 295 -26.73 -11.83 -1.71
CA ILE A 295 -27.11 -11.41 -0.35
C ILE A 295 -27.98 -10.15 -0.43
N THR A 296 -29.20 -10.22 0.12
CA THR A 296 -30.09 -9.10 0.36
C THR A 296 -30.60 -9.13 1.80
N ILE A 297 -30.75 -7.98 2.44
CA ILE A 297 -31.21 -7.91 3.84
C ILE A 297 -32.41 -6.97 4.03
N GLY A 298 -32.81 -6.21 3.00
CA GLY A 298 -33.96 -5.31 3.01
C GLY A 298 -33.75 -4.04 3.83
N GLU A 299 -33.15 -4.14 5.00
CA GLU A 299 -32.89 -3.01 5.90
C GLU A 299 -31.56 -3.20 6.65
N GLY A 300 -30.77 -2.13 6.77
CA GLY A 300 -29.46 -2.21 7.41
C GLY A 300 -28.74 -0.87 7.51
N VAL A 301 -27.42 -0.94 7.66
CA VAL A 301 -26.50 0.19 7.57
C VAL A 301 -26.14 0.36 6.10
N ALA A 302 -26.63 1.44 5.49
CA ALA A 302 -26.40 1.70 4.07
C ALA A 302 -24.93 1.83 3.74
N ALA A 303 -24.51 1.25 2.61
CA ALA A 303 -23.20 1.45 2.04
C ALA A 303 -22.98 2.92 1.62
N PRO A 304 -21.72 3.39 1.52
CA PRO A 304 -21.42 4.67 0.90
C PRO A 304 -21.94 4.74 -0.54
N LYS A 305 -22.60 5.85 -0.88
CA LYS A 305 -23.16 6.04 -2.22
C LYS A 305 -22.10 6.60 -3.17
N ILE A 306 -21.63 5.77 -4.08
CA ILE A 306 -20.73 6.15 -5.17
C ILE A 306 -21.22 5.53 -6.50
N ALA A 307 -20.79 6.12 -7.60
CA ALA A 307 -21.00 5.50 -8.90
C ALA A 307 -19.98 4.37 -9.10
N LEU A 308 -20.43 3.14 -9.23
CA LEU A 308 -19.56 2.00 -9.55
C LEU A 308 -19.26 2.01 -11.06
N PRO A 309 -18.02 1.67 -11.47
CA PRO A 309 -17.68 1.53 -12.89
C PRO A 309 -18.40 0.32 -13.52
N GLU A 310 -18.47 0.28 -14.84
CA GLU A 310 -19.01 -0.90 -15.55
C GLU A 310 -18.07 -2.12 -15.43
N ALA A 311 -16.75 -1.87 -15.37
CA ALA A 311 -15.75 -2.92 -15.25
C ALA A 311 -15.60 -3.41 -13.80
N PHE A 312 -15.60 -4.72 -13.61
CA PHE A 312 -15.37 -5.38 -12.33
C PHE A 312 -14.66 -6.71 -12.55
N GLU A 313 -14.00 -7.18 -11.51
CA GLU A 313 -13.47 -8.53 -11.39
C GLU A 313 -14.48 -9.42 -10.66
N THR A 314 -14.60 -10.68 -11.07
CA THR A 314 -15.45 -11.65 -10.36
C THR A 314 -14.56 -12.63 -9.59
N VAL A 315 -14.78 -12.71 -8.28
CA VAL A 315 -14.10 -13.64 -7.38
C VAL A 315 -15.13 -14.36 -6.53
N ASP A 316 -15.19 -15.67 -6.65
CA ASP A 316 -16.11 -16.55 -5.90
C ASP A 316 -17.59 -16.06 -5.96
N GLY A 317 -18.03 -15.61 -7.15
CA GLY A 317 -19.37 -15.09 -7.39
C GLY A 317 -19.58 -13.62 -7.04
N HIS A 318 -18.70 -13.00 -6.26
CA HIS A 318 -18.78 -11.58 -5.90
C HIS A 318 -18.16 -10.69 -6.96
N ARG A 319 -18.68 -9.47 -7.08
CA ARG A 319 -18.15 -8.43 -7.97
C ARG A 319 -17.22 -7.51 -7.19
N LEU A 320 -15.98 -7.39 -7.65
CA LEU A 320 -14.97 -6.51 -7.06
C LEU A 320 -14.72 -5.31 -7.98
N TYR A 321 -15.00 -4.13 -7.47
CA TYR A 321 -14.81 -2.87 -8.16
C TYR A 321 -13.60 -2.14 -7.60
N THR A 322 -12.78 -1.59 -8.49
CA THR A 322 -11.66 -0.71 -8.12
C THR A 322 -11.84 0.65 -8.80
N ILE A 323 -11.78 1.71 -8.02
CA ILE A 323 -11.88 3.09 -8.49
C ILE A 323 -10.60 3.80 -8.05
N VAL A 324 -9.84 4.32 -9.00
CA VAL A 324 -8.65 5.12 -8.76
C VAL A 324 -8.97 6.57 -9.07
N ARG A 325 -8.67 7.46 -8.15
CA ARG A 325 -8.86 8.89 -8.33
C ARG A 325 -7.77 9.46 -9.23
N LYS A 326 -8.19 10.07 -10.31
CA LYS A 326 -7.29 10.74 -11.28
C LYS A 326 -6.81 12.08 -10.76
#